data_ad9da5feb5fe427a65ef7bf3846e48de
#
_entry.id   ad9da5feb5fe427a65ef7bf3846e48de
#
_cell.length_a   1.000
_cell.length_b   1.000
_cell.length_c   1.000
_cell.angle_alpha   90.00
_cell.angle_beta   90.00
_cell.angle_gamma   90.00
#
_symmetry.space_group_name_H-M   'P 1'
#
loop_
_entity.id
_entity.type
_entity.pdbx_description
1 polymer ?
#
loop_
_entity_poly.entity_id
_entity_poly.type
_entity_poly.pdbx_seq_one_letter_code
_entity_poly.pdbx_strand_id
1 'polypeptide(L)'
;LFAALGALAAGLPDALAALGIDRLASLRAMFVGYAAAGASIWILYSGIERQPAQEGAAAPAPLGPSRAIVIRLAALFSLDSFAGGLIVNSLLALWLFERFGLSLTAAGAFFFWAGLLSAFSQLLAPRVARRIGLLNTMVFTHIPASLFLILAALAPDLWWALGFLLARSALSQMDVPARSAYVMSVVTPAERTAAASFTAVPRSLAAALSPSLGGALFAAGWLAAPLVACGCLKIAYDLALWQAFRQHPVDEVITKLDSR
;
A
#
# COMPACT_ATOMS: atom_id res chain seq x y z
N LEU A 1 5.46 -11.26 4.42
CA LEU A 1 5.35 -12.54 5.08
C LEU A 1 4.86 -12.39 6.53
N PHE A 2 5.54 -11.61 7.39
CA PHE A 2 5.16 -11.44 8.81
C PHE A 2 3.75 -10.86 9.00
N ALA A 3 3.32 -9.94 8.15
CA ALA A 3 1.94 -9.43 8.16
C ALA A 3 0.92 -10.52 7.84
N ALA A 4 1.24 -11.45 6.93
CA ALA A 4 0.38 -12.59 6.62
C ALA A 4 0.27 -13.55 7.82
N LEU A 5 1.38 -13.85 8.50
CA LEU A 5 1.36 -14.65 9.73
C LEU A 5 0.55 -13.97 10.84
N GLY A 6 0.68 -12.64 10.98
CA GLY A 6 -0.14 -11.85 11.90
C GLY A 6 -1.64 -11.94 11.61
N ALA A 7 -2.03 -12.02 10.33
CA ALA A 7 -3.43 -12.20 9.95
C ALA A 7 -4.01 -13.57 10.38
N LEU A 8 -3.21 -14.63 10.31
CA LEU A 8 -3.61 -15.94 10.88
C LEU A 8 -3.76 -15.87 12.40
N ALA A 9 -2.87 -15.15 13.07
CA ALA A 9 -2.94 -15.00 14.53
C ALA A 9 -4.23 -14.28 14.98
N ALA A 10 -4.91 -13.53 14.10
CA ALA A 10 -6.21 -12.93 14.41
C ALA A 10 -7.31 -13.96 14.73
N GLY A 11 -7.16 -15.21 14.30
CA GLY A 11 -8.06 -16.32 14.65
C GLY A 11 -7.77 -16.98 16.02
N LEU A 12 -6.65 -16.65 16.67
CA LEU A 12 -6.29 -17.24 17.96
C LEU A 12 -7.34 -17.07 19.08
N PRO A 13 -8.01 -15.91 19.23
CA PRO A 13 -9.05 -15.76 20.26
C PRO A 13 -10.18 -16.77 20.13
N ASP A 14 -10.61 -17.07 18.90
CA ASP A 14 -11.68 -18.03 18.67
C ASP A 14 -11.19 -19.47 18.93
N ALA A 15 -9.96 -19.82 18.56
CA ALA A 15 -9.35 -21.11 18.85
C ALA A 15 -9.15 -21.32 20.35
N LEU A 16 -8.74 -20.29 21.09
CA LEU A 16 -8.56 -20.34 22.53
C LEU A 16 -9.91 -20.40 23.27
N ALA A 17 -10.93 -19.75 22.75
CA ALA A 17 -12.29 -19.84 23.28
C ALA A 17 -12.86 -21.26 23.15
N ALA A 18 -12.54 -21.99 22.08
CA ALA A 18 -12.89 -23.39 21.92
C ALA A 18 -12.20 -24.31 22.95
N LEU A 19 -11.10 -23.89 23.55
CA LEU A 19 -10.39 -24.58 24.64
C LEU A 19 -10.84 -24.09 26.03
N GLY A 20 -11.91 -23.26 26.11
CA GLY A 20 -12.46 -22.79 27.39
C GLY A 20 -11.81 -21.51 27.93
N ILE A 21 -10.91 -20.87 27.19
CA ILE A 21 -10.28 -19.60 27.59
C ILE A 21 -11.21 -18.44 27.24
N ASP A 22 -11.41 -17.51 28.18
CA ASP A 22 -12.24 -16.34 27.94
C ASP A 22 -11.76 -15.53 26.72
N ARG A 23 -12.70 -15.24 25.79
CA ARG A 23 -12.40 -14.53 24.55
C ARG A 23 -11.85 -13.13 24.80
N LEU A 24 -12.36 -12.42 25.79
CA LEU A 24 -11.89 -11.08 26.13
C LEU A 24 -10.46 -11.12 26.71
N ALA A 25 -10.15 -12.12 27.54
CA ALA A 25 -8.80 -12.33 28.05
C ALA A 25 -7.82 -12.63 26.91
N SER A 26 -8.21 -13.46 25.94
CA SER A 26 -7.42 -13.79 24.76
C SER A 26 -7.14 -12.53 23.88
N LEU A 27 -8.15 -11.69 23.65
CA LEU A 27 -7.98 -10.43 22.94
C LEU A 27 -7.03 -9.46 23.68
N ARG A 28 -7.17 -9.32 25.00
CA ARG A 28 -6.26 -8.51 25.82
C ARG A 28 -4.82 -9.04 25.76
N ALA A 29 -4.62 -10.34 25.79
CA ALA A 29 -3.30 -10.96 25.66
C ALA A 29 -2.65 -10.66 24.31
N MET A 30 -3.42 -10.60 23.21
CA MET A 30 -2.91 -10.19 21.90
C MET A 30 -2.42 -8.73 21.88
N PHE A 31 -3.14 -7.81 22.53
CA PHE A 31 -2.67 -6.42 22.65
C PHE A 31 -1.39 -6.30 23.46
N VAL A 32 -1.26 -7.07 24.55
CA VAL A 32 -0.02 -7.15 25.34
C VAL A 32 1.12 -7.73 24.51
N GLY A 33 0.87 -8.78 23.74
CA GLY A 33 1.85 -9.34 22.79
C GLY A 33 2.30 -8.33 21.73
N TYR A 34 1.38 -7.54 21.19
CA TYR A 34 1.69 -6.47 20.26
C TYR A 34 2.57 -5.38 20.90
N ALA A 35 2.24 -4.95 22.11
CA ALA A 35 3.04 -3.99 22.87
C ALA A 35 4.45 -4.54 23.17
N ALA A 36 4.57 -5.82 23.55
CA ALA A 36 5.85 -6.48 23.79
C ALA A 36 6.71 -6.55 22.51
N ALA A 37 6.09 -6.85 21.35
CA ALA A 37 6.78 -6.82 20.07
C ALA A 37 7.30 -5.41 19.74
N GLY A 38 6.49 -4.38 19.98
CA GLY A 38 6.91 -2.98 19.82
C GLY A 38 8.08 -2.60 20.72
N ALA A 39 8.03 -3.00 22.00
CA ALA A 39 9.13 -2.79 22.94
C ALA A 39 10.41 -3.51 22.51
N SER A 40 10.30 -4.75 22.01
CA SER A 40 11.45 -5.51 21.50
C SER A 40 12.09 -4.82 20.30
N ILE A 41 11.29 -4.31 19.37
CA ILE A 41 11.77 -3.54 18.23
C ILE A 41 12.50 -2.27 18.71
N TRP A 42 11.92 -1.53 19.65
CA TRP A 42 12.53 -0.33 20.21
C TRP A 42 13.90 -0.62 20.86
N ILE A 43 14.00 -1.72 21.64
CA ILE A 43 15.27 -2.15 22.25
C ILE A 43 16.31 -2.48 21.17
N LEU A 44 15.92 -3.23 20.13
CA LEU A 44 16.83 -3.58 19.03
C LEU A 44 17.33 -2.33 18.29
N TYR A 45 16.45 -1.37 17.99
CA TYR A 45 16.84 -0.15 17.32
C TYR A 45 17.67 0.81 18.17
N SER A 46 17.47 0.81 19.49
CA SER A 46 18.27 1.62 20.41
C SER A 46 19.74 1.20 20.49
N GLY A 47 20.05 -0.06 20.15
CA GLY A 47 21.41 -0.59 20.07
C GLY A 47 22.11 -0.36 18.72
N ILE A 48 21.43 0.22 17.71
CA ILE A 48 22.06 0.50 16.42
C ILE A 48 22.87 1.79 16.50
N GLU A 49 24.19 1.67 16.34
CA GLU A 49 25.07 2.83 16.22
C GLU A 49 24.71 3.67 14.99
N ARG A 50 24.62 4.99 15.19
CA ARG A 50 24.46 5.91 14.06
C ARG A 50 25.73 5.86 13.21
N GLN A 51 25.61 5.34 12.00
CA GLN A 51 26.71 5.41 11.05
C GLN A 51 27.04 6.88 10.78
N PRO A 52 28.33 7.27 10.87
CA PRO A 52 28.75 8.60 10.46
C PRO A 52 28.36 8.83 8.99
N ALA A 53 27.98 10.05 8.66
CA ALA A 53 27.67 10.42 7.29
C ALA A 53 28.82 10.00 6.38
N GLN A 54 28.55 9.27 5.29
CA GLN A 54 29.58 8.86 4.35
C GLN A 54 30.32 10.11 3.84
N GLU A 55 31.63 10.17 4.07
CA GLU A 55 32.49 11.20 3.50
C GLU A 55 32.37 11.12 1.97
N GLY A 56 31.93 12.22 1.33
CA GLY A 56 31.67 12.29 -0.11
C GLY A 56 30.22 12.14 -0.54
N ALA A 57 29.27 11.89 0.38
CA ALA A 57 27.86 11.99 0.03
C ALA A 57 27.50 13.46 -0.26
N ALA A 58 26.83 13.72 -1.39
CA ALA A 58 26.32 15.05 -1.71
C ALA A 58 25.46 15.57 -0.55
N ALA A 59 25.77 16.76 -0.05
CA ALA A 59 24.99 17.39 1.02
C ALA A 59 23.51 17.45 0.61
N PRO A 60 22.55 17.08 1.50
CA PRO A 60 21.14 17.17 1.18
C PRO A 60 20.77 18.59 0.76
N ALA A 61 20.18 18.72 -0.41
CA ALA A 61 19.74 20.01 -0.95
C ALA A 61 18.21 20.10 -0.95
N PRO A 62 17.64 21.30 -0.81
CA PRO A 62 16.21 21.52 -1.05
C PRO A 62 15.88 21.25 -2.51
N LEU A 63 14.59 21.04 -2.81
CA LEU A 63 14.14 20.83 -4.19
C LEU A 63 14.41 22.07 -5.05
N GLY A 64 15.19 21.90 -6.10
CA GLY A 64 15.52 22.88 -7.12
C GLY A 64 15.03 22.42 -8.50
N PRO A 65 15.93 21.94 -9.39
CA PRO A 65 15.58 21.53 -10.75
C PRO A 65 14.46 20.48 -10.84
N SER A 66 14.41 19.52 -9.91
CA SER A 66 13.43 18.44 -9.89
C SER A 66 12.07 18.83 -9.29
N ARG A 67 11.92 20.08 -8.79
CA ARG A 67 10.74 20.52 -8.01
C ARG A 67 9.42 20.27 -8.73
N ALA A 68 9.31 20.63 -10.00
CA ALA A 68 8.08 20.52 -10.78
C ALA A 68 7.64 19.05 -10.93
N ILE A 69 8.58 18.15 -11.17
CA ILE A 69 8.35 16.70 -11.31
C ILE A 69 7.91 16.13 -9.95
N VAL A 70 8.62 16.48 -8.87
CA VAL A 70 8.33 15.98 -7.52
C VAL A 70 6.95 16.43 -7.04
N ILE A 71 6.55 17.68 -7.30
CA ILE A 71 5.21 18.17 -6.93
C ILE A 71 4.11 17.40 -7.69
N ARG A 72 4.29 17.17 -9.00
CA ARG A 72 3.33 16.37 -9.78
C ARG A 72 3.22 14.93 -9.27
N LEU A 73 4.35 14.29 -8.97
CA LEU A 73 4.37 12.95 -8.38
C LEU A 73 3.72 12.93 -6.99
N ALA A 74 4.00 13.93 -6.14
CA ALA A 74 3.38 14.04 -4.82
C ALA A 74 1.86 14.16 -4.89
N ALA A 75 1.34 14.97 -5.82
CA ALA A 75 -0.10 15.10 -6.03
C ALA A 75 -0.74 13.78 -6.49
N LEU A 76 -0.15 13.13 -7.50
CA LEU A 76 -0.62 11.85 -8.02
C LEU A 76 -0.56 10.74 -6.95
N PHE A 77 0.55 10.62 -6.23
CA PHE A 77 0.70 9.63 -5.16
C PHE A 77 -0.24 9.89 -3.98
N SER A 78 -0.59 11.16 -3.72
CA SER A 78 -1.60 11.51 -2.71
C SER A 78 -2.99 11.06 -3.14
N LEU A 79 -3.34 11.21 -4.42
CA LEU A 79 -4.59 10.70 -4.97
C LEU A 79 -4.69 9.16 -4.83
N ASP A 80 -3.62 8.43 -5.18
CA ASP A 80 -3.55 6.98 -5.02
C ASP A 80 -3.71 6.57 -3.55
N SER A 81 -3.01 7.27 -2.64
CA SER A 81 -3.06 6.96 -1.21
C SER A 81 -4.41 7.31 -0.58
N PHE A 82 -5.04 8.41 -1.02
CA PHE A 82 -6.42 8.73 -0.64
C PHE A 82 -7.38 7.64 -1.10
N ALA A 83 -7.27 7.23 -2.36
CA ALA A 83 -8.09 6.13 -2.89
C ALA A 83 -7.91 4.85 -2.09
N GLY A 84 -6.65 4.46 -1.80
CA GLY A 84 -6.34 3.26 -1.01
C GLY A 84 -6.84 3.32 0.43
N GLY A 85 -6.87 4.50 1.03
CA GLY A 85 -7.37 4.69 2.39
C GLY A 85 -8.89 4.58 2.51
N LEU A 86 -9.67 4.74 1.43
CA LEU A 86 -11.12 4.50 1.43
C LEU A 86 -11.48 3.06 1.84
N ILE A 87 -10.58 2.11 1.60
CA ILE A 87 -10.79 0.70 1.88
C ILE A 87 -9.53 0.06 2.48
N VAL A 88 -9.17 0.48 3.69
CA VAL A 88 -8.12 -0.18 4.48
C VAL A 88 -8.54 -1.60 4.88
N ASN A 89 -7.59 -2.46 5.26
CA ASN A 89 -7.87 -3.86 5.59
C ASN A 89 -8.98 -4.06 6.62
N SER A 90 -9.10 -3.17 7.63
CA SER A 90 -10.18 -3.22 8.61
C SER A 90 -11.56 -2.93 8.00
N LEU A 91 -11.64 -1.95 7.10
CA LEU A 91 -12.88 -1.67 6.37
C LEU A 91 -13.23 -2.77 5.37
N LEU A 92 -12.22 -3.38 4.74
CA LEU A 92 -12.42 -4.53 3.87
C LEU A 92 -12.92 -5.75 4.65
N ALA A 93 -12.39 -6.00 5.86
CA ALA A 93 -12.88 -7.03 6.76
C ALA A 93 -14.34 -6.76 7.15
N LEU A 94 -14.64 -5.51 7.57
CA LEU A 94 -16.01 -5.11 7.90
C LEU A 94 -16.96 -5.33 6.72
N TRP A 95 -16.55 -4.96 5.51
CA TRP A 95 -17.34 -5.19 4.30
C TRP A 95 -17.64 -6.67 4.06
N LEU A 96 -16.65 -7.56 4.25
CA LEU A 96 -16.82 -9.01 4.11
C LEU A 96 -17.78 -9.56 5.18
N PHE A 97 -17.73 -9.03 6.40
CA PHE A 97 -18.67 -9.41 7.47
C PHE A 97 -20.10 -8.95 7.17
N GLU A 98 -20.27 -7.68 6.85
CA GLU A 98 -21.60 -7.09 6.64
C GLU A 98 -22.30 -7.65 5.38
N ARG A 99 -21.54 -7.86 4.30
CA ARG A 99 -22.12 -8.29 3.03
C ARG A 99 -22.32 -9.80 2.93
N PHE A 100 -21.41 -10.59 3.50
CA PHE A 100 -21.37 -12.04 3.31
C PHE A 100 -21.41 -12.85 4.59
N GLY A 101 -21.43 -12.22 5.76
CA GLY A 101 -21.43 -12.92 7.05
C GLY A 101 -20.14 -13.71 7.31
N LEU A 102 -19.00 -13.27 6.76
CA LEU A 102 -17.73 -14.00 6.87
C LEU A 102 -17.29 -14.10 8.33
N SER A 103 -16.88 -15.30 8.79
CA SER A 103 -16.37 -15.46 10.14
C SER A 103 -14.98 -14.84 10.32
N LEU A 104 -14.61 -14.50 11.56
CA LEU A 104 -13.28 -13.93 11.87
C LEU A 104 -12.15 -14.89 11.45
N THR A 105 -12.30 -16.17 11.66
CA THR A 105 -11.33 -17.21 11.26
C THR A 105 -11.17 -17.26 9.73
N ALA A 106 -12.28 -17.24 8.98
CA ALA A 106 -12.23 -17.21 7.53
C ALA A 106 -11.63 -15.91 6.97
N ALA A 107 -11.92 -14.78 7.60
CA ALA A 107 -11.27 -13.50 7.27
C ALA A 107 -9.76 -13.55 7.53
N GLY A 108 -9.32 -14.12 8.66
CA GLY A 108 -7.91 -14.33 8.96
C GLY A 108 -7.20 -15.18 7.90
N ALA A 109 -7.82 -16.28 7.47
CA ALA A 109 -7.31 -17.13 6.40
C ALA A 109 -7.24 -16.38 5.05
N PHE A 110 -8.27 -15.62 4.72
CA PHE A 110 -8.28 -14.78 3.51
C PHE A 110 -7.13 -13.76 3.54
N PHE A 111 -6.97 -12.99 4.62
CA PHE A 111 -5.91 -11.98 4.73
C PHE A 111 -4.51 -12.61 4.77
N PHE A 112 -4.36 -13.84 5.28
CA PHE A 112 -3.12 -14.59 5.17
C PHE A 112 -2.74 -14.83 3.70
N TRP A 113 -3.66 -15.41 2.91
CA TRP A 113 -3.40 -15.68 1.49
C TRP A 113 -3.20 -14.40 0.68
N ALA A 114 -4.01 -13.37 0.94
CA ALA A 114 -3.85 -12.06 0.34
C ALA A 114 -2.47 -11.43 0.66
N GLY A 115 -2.03 -11.52 1.91
CA GLY A 115 -0.72 -11.06 2.34
C GLY A 115 0.44 -11.85 1.71
N LEU A 116 0.28 -13.17 1.57
CA LEU A 116 1.27 -14.03 0.93
C LEU A 116 1.40 -13.68 -0.57
N LEU A 117 0.28 -13.56 -1.28
CA LEU A 117 0.25 -13.14 -2.69
C LEU A 117 0.86 -11.74 -2.87
N SER A 118 0.57 -10.81 -1.98
CA SER A 118 1.17 -9.46 -1.97
C SER A 118 2.69 -9.51 -1.77
N ALA A 119 3.18 -10.37 -0.90
CA ALA A 119 4.62 -10.55 -0.71
C ALA A 119 5.30 -11.10 -1.97
N PHE A 120 4.72 -12.12 -2.61
CA PHE A 120 5.22 -12.63 -3.89
C PHE A 120 5.16 -11.58 -5.00
N SER A 121 4.10 -10.79 -5.05
CA SER A 121 3.94 -9.67 -5.98
C SER A 121 5.12 -8.70 -5.88
N GLN A 122 5.50 -8.29 -4.67
CA GLN A 122 6.65 -7.42 -4.45
C GLN A 122 7.98 -8.05 -4.90
N LEU A 123 8.17 -9.36 -4.68
CA LEU A 123 9.38 -10.07 -5.10
C LEU A 123 9.50 -10.18 -6.63
N LEU A 124 8.37 -10.24 -7.33
CA LEU A 124 8.34 -10.30 -8.80
C LEU A 124 8.48 -8.91 -9.45
N ALA A 125 8.12 -7.85 -8.75
CA ALA A 125 8.12 -6.49 -9.28
C ALA A 125 9.43 -6.05 -9.95
N PRO A 126 10.65 -6.32 -9.41
CA PRO A 126 11.88 -5.95 -10.07
C PRO A 126 12.11 -6.71 -11.39
N ARG A 127 11.62 -7.97 -11.51
CA ARG A 127 11.72 -8.74 -12.76
C ARG A 127 10.79 -8.16 -13.83
N VAL A 128 9.58 -7.79 -13.47
CA VAL A 128 8.62 -7.13 -14.36
C VAL A 128 9.16 -5.76 -14.78
N ALA A 129 9.63 -4.96 -13.84
CA ALA A 129 10.18 -3.62 -14.10
C ALA A 129 11.39 -3.64 -15.06
N ARG A 130 12.23 -4.68 -15.01
CA ARG A 130 13.32 -4.84 -15.98
C ARG A 130 12.84 -5.15 -17.40
N ARG A 131 11.65 -5.72 -17.58
CA ARG A 131 11.10 -6.07 -18.90
C ARG A 131 10.30 -4.95 -19.53
N ILE A 132 9.47 -4.27 -18.76
CA ILE A 132 8.50 -3.28 -19.27
C ILE A 132 8.76 -1.86 -18.77
N GLY A 133 9.78 -1.65 -17.91
CA GLY A 133 10.11 -0.36 -17.29
C GLY A 133 9.34 -0.07 -16.01
N LEU A 134 9.84 0.87 -15.20
CA LEU A 134 9.28 1.21 -13.90
C LEU A 134 7.86 1.80 -14.02
N LEU A 135 7.66 2.78 -14.89
CA LEU A 135 6.38 3.44 -15.09
C LEU A 135 5.29 2.47 -15.54
N ASN A 136 5.60 1.65 -16.56
CA ASN A 136 4.66 0.66 -17.08
C ASN A 136 4.35 -0.42 -16.03
N THR A 137 5.31 -0.81 -15.20
CA THR A 137 5.06 -1.74 -14.08
C THR A 137 4.05 -1.14 -13.10
N MET A 138 4.24 0.13 -12.69
CA MET A 138 3.30 0.80 -11.80
C MET A 138 1.88 0.80 -12.35
N VAL A 139 1.71 1.17 -13.61
CA VAL A 139 0.40 1.37 -14.25
C VAL A 139 -0.26 0.04 -14.63
N PHE A 140 0.43 -0.79 -15.40
CA PHE A 140 -0.20 -1.99 -16.00
C PHE A 140 -0.39 -3.17 -15.02
N THR A 141 0.22 -3.13 -13.83
CA THR A 141 -0.13 -4.08 -12.76
C THR A 141 -1.23 -3.53 -11.84
N HIS A 142 -1.30 -2.20 -11.71
CA HIS A 142 -2.21 -1.56 -10.79
C HIS A 142 -3.63 -1.38 -11.36
N ILE A 143 -3.78 -1.08 -12.66
CA ILE A 143 -5.09 -0.99 -13.32
C ILE A 143 -5.88 -2.31 -13.19
N PRO A 144 -5.34 -3.49 -13.56
CA PRO A 144 -6.07 -4.75 -13.36
C PRO A 144 -6.39 -5.02 -11.89
N ALA A 145 -5.47 -4.71 -10.96
CA ALA A 145 -5.72 -4.86 -9.53
C ALA A 145 -6.90 -3.98 -9.05
N SER A 146 -7.00 -2.76 -9.57
CA SER A 146 -8.10 -1.83 -9.27
C SER A 146 -9.42 -2.30 -9.89
N LEU A 147 -9.38 -2.86 -11.10
CA LEU A 147 -10.54 -3.48 -11.74
C LEU A 147 -11.05 -4.69 -10.95
N PHE A 148 -10.17 -5.56 -10.46
CA PHE A 148 -10.55 -6.66 -9.58
C PHE A 148 -11.20 -6.19 -8.28
N LEU A 149 -10.80 -5.04 -7.74
CA LEU A 149 -11.47 -4.46 -6.57
C LEU A 149 -12.91 -4.03 -6.88
N ILE A 150 -13.14 -3.41 -8.04
CA ILE A 150 -14.49 -3.04 -8.50
C ILE A 150 -15.34 -4.30 -8.74
N LEU A 151 -14.78 -5.31 -9.39
CA LEU A 151 -15.47 -6.56 -9.63
C LEU A 151 -15.80 -7.28 -8.33
N ALA A 152 -14.93 -7.25 -7.32
CA ALA A 152 -15.21 -7.79 -6.00
C ALA A 152 -16.39 -7.07 -5.33
N ALA A 153 -16.44 -5.73 -5.43
CA ALA A 153 -17.54 -4.92 -4.87
C ALA A 153 -18.91 -5.27 -5.48
N LEU A 154 -18.91 -5.67 -6.75
CA LEU A 154 -20.11 -6.03 -7.53
C LEU A 154 -20.37 -7.55 -7.57
N ALA A 155 -19.55 -8.35 -6.90
CA ALA A 155 -19.64 -9.81 -6.94
C ALA A 155 -21.00 -10.31 -6.40
N PRO A 156 -21.61 -11.29 -7.05
CA PRO A 156 -22.90 -11.84 -6.64
C PRO A 156 -22.81 -12.67 -5.35
N ASP A 157 -21.68 -13.30 -5.11
CA ASP A 157 -21.45 -14.17 -3.95
C ASP A 157 -20.02 -14.03 -3.38
N LEU A 158 -19.80 -14.66 -2.24
CA LEU A 158 -18.55 -14.62 -1.48
C LEU A 158 -17.36 -15.18 -2.28
N TRP A 159 -17.55 -16.26 -3.04
CA TRP A 159 -16.45 -16.95 -3.71
C TRP A 159 -15.86 -16.09 -4.84
N TRP A 160 -16.72 -15.42 -5.62
CA TRP A 160 -16.28 -14.44 -6.62
C TRP A 160 -15.60 -13.24 -5.97
N ALA A 161 -16.16 -12.71 -4.86
CA ALA A 161 -15.56 -11.61 -4.13
C ALA A 161 -14.14 -11.95 -3.65
N LEU A 162 -13.98 -13.10 -2.97
CA LEU A 162 -12.67 -13.56 -2.49
C LEU A 162 -11.71 -13.83 -3.64
N GLY A 163 -12.16 -14.44 -4.73
CA GLY A 163 -11.36 -14.71 -5.92
C GLY A 163 -10.80 -13.43 -6.54
N PHE A 164 -11.62 -12.41 -6.74
CA PHE A 164 -11.20 -11.12 -7.26
C PHE A 164 -10.25 -10.37 -6.29
N LEU A 165 -10.52 -10.43 -4.99
CA LEU A 165 -9.64 -9.81 -3.99
C LEU A 165 -8.27 -10.51 -3.90
N LEU A 166 -8.20 -11.84 -4.05
CA LEU A 166 -6.93 -12.57 -4.14
C LEU A 166 -6.18 -12.24 -5.44
N ALA A 167 -6.87 -12.20 -6.58
CA ALA A 167 -6.28 -11.79 -7.85
C ALA A 167 -5.73 -10.34 -7.77
N ARG A 168 -6.48 -9.43 -7.14
CA ARG A 168 -6.01 -8.08 -6.82
C ARG A 168 -4.71 -8.12 -5.99
N SER A 169 -4.67 -8.93 -4.94
CA SER A 169 -3.52 -9.01 -4.03
C SER A 169 -2.25 -9.48 -4.73
N ALA A 170 -2.37 -10.34 -5.74
CA ALA A 170 -1.25 -10.81 -6.55
C ALA A 170 -0.61 -9.72 -7.43
N LEU A 171 -1.31 -8.62 -7.71
CA LEU A 171 -0.84 -7.55 -8.60
C LEU A 171 -0.60 -6.22 -7.87
N SER A 172 -1.37 -5.93 -6.82
CA SER A 172 -1.50 -4.60 -6.22
C SER A 172 -0.25 -4.08 -5.50
N GLN A 173 0.75 -4.91 -5.25
CA GLN A 173 1.95 -4.51 -4.52
C GLN A 173 3.20 -4.38 -5.40
N MET A 174 3.07 -4.62 -6.71
CA MET A 174 4.21 -4.48 -7.65
C MET A 174 4.61 -3.02 -7.87
N ASP A 175 3.68 -2.09 -7.68
CA ASP A 175 3.93 -0.65 -7.82
C ASP A 175 4.84 -0.08 -6.72
N VAL A 176 4.82 -0.65 -5.51
CA VAL A 176 5.53 -0.10 -4.33
C VAL A 176 7.04 0.02 -4.56
N PRO A 177 7.78 -1.05 -4.92
CA PRO A 177 9.21 -0.93 -5.21
C PRO A 177 9.48 -0.12 -6.50
N ALA A 178 8.62 -0.25 -7.52
CA ALA A 178 8.76 0.50 -8.76
C ALA A 178 8.60 2.01 -8.54
N ARG A 179 7.64 2.43 -7.72
CA ARG A 179 7.40 3.82 -7.34
C ARG A 179 8.62 4.45 -6.65
N SER A 180 9.16 3.76 -5.65
CA SER A 180 10.34 4.25 -4.93
C SER A 180 11.55 4.38 -5.85
N ALA A 181 11.80 3.40 -6.70
CA ALA A 181 12.87 3.44 -7.69
C ALA A 181 12.64 4.57 -8.70
N TYR A 182 11.41 4.77 -9.18
CA TYR A 182 11.07 5.82 -10.13
C TYR A 182 11.33 7.22 -9.56
N VAL A 183 10.89 7.50 -8.33
CA VAL A 183 11.19 8.80 -7.68
C VAL A 183 12.69 9.05 -7.60
N MET A 184 13.47 8.03 -7.21
CA MET A 184 14.93 8.17 -7.11
C MET A 184 15.64 8.33 -8.46
N SER A 185 15.02 7.86 -9.56
CA SER A 185 15.58 7.97 -10.90
C SER A 185 15.28 9.29 -11.61
N VAL A 186 14.27 10.04 -11.17
CA VAL A 186 13.87 11.32 -11.81
C VAL A 186 14.31 12.55 -11.02
N VAL A 187 15.14 12.38 -9.98
CA VAL A 187 15.66 13.47 -9.15
C VAL A 187 17.19 13.40 -9.06
N THR A 188 17.84 14.57 -8.90
CA THR A 188 19.28 14.62 -8.68
C THR A 188 19.68 13.95 -7.36
N PRO A 189 20.89 13.39 -7.25
CA PRO A 189 21.33 12.72 -6.01
C PRO A 189 21.21 13.60 -4.75
N ALA A 190 21.50 14.91 -4.86
CA ALA A 190 21.40 15.84 -3.75
C ALA A 190 19.95 16.09 -3.28
N GLU A 191 18.95 16.00 -4.19
CA GLU A 191 17.54 16.27 -3.91
C GLU A 191 16.75 15.01 -3.44
N ARG A 192 17.36 13.82 -3.43
CA ARG A 192 16.67 12.55 -3.13
C ARG A 192 15.95 12.55 -1.78
N THR A 193 16.60 13.07 -0.74
CA THR A 193 16.01 13.15 0.61
C THR A 193 14.82 14.09 0.64
N ALA A 194 14.92 15.26 0.01
CA ALA A 194 13.83 16.22 -0.10
C ALA A 194 12.67 15.62 -0.92
N ALA A 195 12.94 15.00 -2.07
CA ALA A 195 11.94 14.37 -2.91
C ALA A 195 11.19 13.23 -2.18
N ALA A 196 11.90 12.40 -1.42
CA ALA A 196 11.29 11.36 -0.60
C ALA A 196 10.30 11.96 0.40
N SER A 197 10.69 13.02 1.13
CA SER A 197 9.82 13.69 2.11
C SER A 197 8.63 14.38 1.44
N PHE A 198 8.85 15.12 0.36
CA PHE A 198 7.80 15.82 -0.39
C PHE A 198 6.77 14.89 -1.02
N THR A 199 7.14 13.67 -1.35
CA THR A 199 6.21 12.66 -1.86
C THR A 199 5.55 11.84 -0.74
N ALA A 200 6.22 11.62 0.39
CA ALA A 200 5.71 10.79 1.48
C ALA A 200 4.71 11.53 2.39
N VAL A 201 4.98 12.79 2.76
CA VAL A 201 4.15 13.52 3.73
C VAL A 201 2.73 13.78 3.21
N PRO A 202 2.51 14.37 2.02
CA PRO A 202 1.16 14.58 1.50
C PRO A 202 0.40 13.26 1.29
N ARG A 203 1.10 12.22 0.85
CA ARG A 203 0.55 10.88 0.68
C ARG A 203 0.04 10.30 2.01
N SER A 204 0.81 10.46 3.09
CA SER A 204 0.43 9.97 4.42
C SER A 204 -0.78 10.74 4.97
N LEU A 205 -0.85 12.05 4.76
CA LEU A 205 -2.02 12.86 5.13
C LEU A 205 -3.28 12.43 4.36
N ALA A 206 -3.16 12.22 3.05
CA ALA A 206 -4.25 11.75 2.22
C ALA A 206 -4.77 10.37 2.68
N ALA A 207 -3.85 9.45 2.99
CA ALA A 207 -4.17 8.12 3.50
C ALA A 207 -4.82 8.16 4.90
N ALA A 208 -4.47 9.14 5.75
CA ALA A 208 -5.02 9.27 7.10
C ALA A 208 -6.46 9.81 7.10
N LEU A 209 -6.81 10.66 6.14
CA LEU A 209 -8.14 11.28 6.06
C LEU A 209 -9.20 10.37 5.44
N SER A 210 -8.81 9.57 4.44
CA SER A 210 -9.78 8.84 3.61
C SER A 210 -10.51 7.68 4.31
N PRO A 211 -9.96 6.96 5.33
CA PRO A 211 -10.71 5.92 6.04
C PRO A 211 -11.98 6.44 6.72
N SER A 212 -11.96 7.70 7.19
CA SER A 212 -13.15 8.32 7.79
C SER A 212 -14.30 8.46 6.77
N LEU A 213 -13.97 8.81 5.54
CA LEU A 213 -14.95 8.87 4.45
C LEU A 213 -15.44 7.47 4.06
N GLY A 214 -14.56 6.49 3.95
CA GLY A 214 -14.92 5.09 3.69
C GLY A 214 -15.85 4.53 4.77
N GLY A 215 -15.53 4.79 6.05
CA GLY A 215 -16.38 4.41 7.18
C GLY A 215 -17.74 5.12 7.18
N ALA A 216 -17.79 6.41 6.84
CA ALA A 216 -19.04 7.15 6.73
C ALA A 216 -19.96 6.60 5.63
N LEU A 217 -19.39 6.20 4.48
CA LEU A 217 -20.14 5.57 3.41
C LEU A 217 -20.71 4.20 3.84
N PHE A 218 -19.95 3.41 4.59
CA PHE A 218 -20.45 2.15 5.17
C PHE A 218 -21.56 2.40 6.19
N ALA A 219 -21.40 3.38 7.08
CA ALA A 219 -22.42 3.76 8.05
C ALA A 219 -23.71 4.23 7.38
N ALA A 220 -23.62 4.83 6.18
CA ALA A 220 -24.77 5.21 5.37
C ALA A 220 -25.40 4.04 4.59
N GLY A 221 -24.88 2.79 4.75
CA GLY A 221 -25.38 1.59 4.07
C GLY A 221 -24.82 1.39 2.66
N TRP A 222 -23.91 2.23 2.19
CA TRP A 222 -23.35 2.16 0.82
C TRP A 222 -22.12 1.24 0.79
N LEU A 223 -22.32 -0.04 1.06
CA LEU A 223 -21.24 -1.01 1.25
C LEU A 223 -20.30 -1.17 0.06
N ALA A 224 -20.80 -1.08 -1.17
CA ALA A 224 -19.97 -1.20 -2.38
C ALA A 224 -19.25 0.11 -2.74
N ALA A 225 -19.76 1.27 -2.32
CA ALA A 225 -19.29 2.57 -2.78
C ALA A 225 -17.81 2.84 -2.48
N PRO A 226 -17.26 2.57 -1.28
CA PRO A 226 -15.84 2.80 -1.00
C PRO A 226 -14.91 1.95 -1.88
N LEU A 227 -15.28 0.70 -2.19
CA LEU A 227 -14.50 -0.20 -3.03
C LEU A 227 -14.49 0.29 -4.49
N VAL A 228 -15.67 0.64 -5.01
CA VAL A 228 -15.82 1.16 -6.38
C VAL A 228 -15.10 2.50 -6.51
N ALA A 229 -15.30 3.43 -5.58
CA ALA A 229 -14.62 4.73 -5.58
C ALA A 229 -13.09 4.56 -5.51
N CYS A 230 -12.60 3.67 -4.64
CA CYS A 230 -11.18 3.34 -4.57
C CYS A 230 -10.66 2.84 -5.93
N GLY A 231 -11.32 1.88 -6.54
CA GLY A 231 -10.91 1.32 -7.84
C GLY A 231 -10.92 2.37 -8.96
N CYS A 232 -11.97 3.17 -9.06
CA CYS A 232 -12.07 4.23 -10.07
C CYS A 232 -11.00 5.32 -9.89
N LEU A 233 -10.77 5.81 -8.67
CA LEU A 233 -9.75 6.81 -8.37
C LEU A 233 -8.34 6.29 -8.67
N LYS A 234 -8.06 5.02 -8.36
CA LYS A 234 -6.78 4.37 -8.68
C LYS A 234 -6.56 4.25 -10.18
N ILE A 235 -7.56 3.83 -10.94
CA ILE A 235 -7.47 3.79 -12.41
C ILE A 235 -7.25 5.21 -12.97
N ALA A 236 -7.97 6.21 -12.46
CA ALA A 236 -7.76 7.60 -12.89
C ALA A 236 -6.34 8.09 -12.58
N TYR A 237 -5.82 7.77 -11.38
CA TYR A 237 -4.43 8.02 -11.01
C TYR A 237 -3.44 7.36 -11.97
N ASP A 238 -3.62 6.08 -12.28
CA ASP A 238 -2.72 5.32 -13.14
C ASP A 238 -2.68 5.89 -14.57
N LEU A 239 -3.85 6.24 -15.11
CA LEU A 239 -3.94 6.86 -16.42
C LEU A 239 -3.31 8.26 -16.45
N ALA A 240 -3.53 9.07 -15.42
CA ALA A 240 -2.92 10.39 -15.28
C ALA A 240 -1.40 10.30 -15.15
N LEU A 241 -0.91 9.34 -14.35
CA LEU A 241 0.52 9.08 -14.18
C LEU A 241 1.15 8.67 -15.52
N TRP A 242 0.53 7.74 -16.23
CA TRP A 242 1.02 7.29 -17.53
C TRP A 242 1.04 8.42 -18.58
N GLN A 243 -0.03 9.19 -18.68
CA GLN A 243 -0.10 10.33 -19.61
C GLN A 243 0.97 11.38 -19.29
N ALA A 244 1.18 11.69 -18.01
CA ALA A 244 2.12 12.73 -17.58
C ALA A 244 3.59 12.34 -17.83
N PHE A 245 3.92 11.05 -17.78
CA PHE A 245 5.31 10.61 -17.72
C PHE A 245 5.75 9.65 -18.83
N ARG A 246 4.86 9.13 -19.69
CA ARG A 246 5.20 8.19 -20.76
C ARG A 246 6.18 8.74 -21.82
N GLN A 247 6.23 10.07 -21.96
CA GLN A 247 7.10 10.76 -22.93
C GLN A 247 8.39 11.29 -22.31
N HIS A 248 8.62 11.00 -21.02
CA HIS A 248 9.83 11.39 -20.30
C HIS A 248 10.58 10.13 -19.91
N PRO A 249 11.36 9.50 -20.82
CA PRO A 249 12.23 8.40 -20.46
C PRO A 249 13.18 8.87 -19.35
N VAL A 250 13.43 8.01 -18.38
CA VAL A 250 14.24 8.30 -17.19
C VAL A 250 15.60 8.89 -17.57
N ASP A 251 16.22 8.38 -18.67
CA ASP A 251 17.51 8.83 -19.17
C ASP A 251 17.52 10.29 -19.69
N GLU A 252 16.43 10.75 -20.34
CA GLU A 252 16.32 12.14 -20.79
C GLU A 252 16.13 13.13 -19.62
N VAL A 253 15.44 12.72 -18.58
CA VAL A 253 15.21 13.57 -17.41
C VAL A 253 16.53 13.80 -16.68
N ILE A 254 17.33 12.76 -16.51
CA ILE A 254 18.65 12.85 -15.87
C ILE A 254 19.58 13.77 -16.70
N THR A 255 19.66 13.55 -18.01
CA THR A 255 20.50 14.37 -18.90
C THR A 255 20.11 15.85 -18.88
N LYS A 256 18.82 16.16 -18.84
CA LYS A 256 18.35 17.56 -18.74
C LYS A 256 18.58 18.19 -17.35
N LEU A 257 18.67 17.40 -16.29
CA LEU A 257 18.95 17.89 -14.94
C LEU A 257 20.45 18.15 -14.74
N ASP A 258 21.31 17.32 -15.35
CA ASP A 258 22.78 17.48 -15.28
C ASP A 258 23.31 18.65 -16.16
N SER A 259 22.50 19.10 -17.13
CA SER A 259 22.85 20.21 -18.04
C SER A 259 22.44 21.60 -17.54
N ARG A 260 21.84 21.70 -16.36
CA ARG A 260 21.41 22.96 -15.73
C ARG A 260 22.16 23.23 -14.45
#